data_f8877af075853d20e8911bb276448935
#
_entry.id   f8877af075853d20e8911bb276448935
#
_cell.length_a   1.000
_cell.length_b   1.000
_cell.length_c   1.000
_cell.angle_alpha   90.00
_cell.angle_beta   90.00
_cell.angle_gamma   90.00
#
_symmetry.space_group_name_H-M   'P 1'
#
loop_
_entity.id
_entity.type
_entity.pdbx_description
1 polymer ?
#
loop_
_entity_poly.entity_id
_entity_poly.type
_entity_poly.pdbx_seq_one_letter_code
_entity_poly.pdbx_strand_id
1 'polypeptide(L)'
;MQSLELSVWVRFALYATFVVGSAVLVLRCTSEYHRYQLPAETSASILGAAAGGVFSGTVLTSTLCALALGMTAVAMFHAGREASCRRNSRVILVLGGMLAHLIIVRLAIVVTNRGSIPEMYRLLLIPFALAPMLHGVLLGRSVGAFSAVYVSLVGALFVPPHNAMPFLVMSLICGMTAVMATRQVCKRVQLLRAGLSVGAASLVLALALGRLDPFGPAGPEMMDRLQVFGIGSGAAFATGIMTALLVGGLLPVFEGTFRLTTGISWLELSDLNHKLLRRMQLEAPGTFHHSLVVASLAEAAAESIGANAQLCRVCSYFHDVGKLKKPEYFIENQHDGAENPHDLLTPTMSALVIIAHVKDGVDLAVKHNLNPRIIDVIQEHHGDSLVYFFYRKAQEAKKAELEKVDKGLSNREDLPHVEEKNFRYPGPKPRTAESGIIALADSIESASRSLRKPTPAKIRGMIDDIVQSRIADGQLDECMMSCRELAKVKESFASTLRSMLHSRIDYPEEKGTAGGSRTQRLIPAPALDRDAPRVGRSFRPDEAA
;
A
#
# COMPACT_ATOMS: atom_id res chain seq x y z
N MET A 1 -18.73 14.90 7.10
CA MET A 1 -17.36 14.41 7.42
C MET A 1 -16.26 15.09 6.61
N GLN A 2 -16.44 15.35 5.31
CA GLN A 2 -15.40 16.04 4.50
C GLN A 2 -14.99 17.42 5.03
N SER A 3 -15.92 18.20 5.59
CA SER A 3 -15.63 19.53 6.18
C SER A 3 -14.69 19.49 7.38
N LEU A 4 -14.74 18.43 8.20
CA LEU A 4 -13.84 18.25 9.36
C LEU A 4 -12.45 17.77 8.94
N GLU A 5 -12.34 16.99 7.88
CA GLU A 5 -11.08 16.45 7.33
C GLU A 5 -10.12 17.54 6.84
N LEU A 6 -10.66 18.67 6.38
CA LEU A 6 -9.88 19.79 5.84
C LEU A 6 -9.94 21.04 6.75
N SER A 7 -10.66 20.99 7.88
CA SER A 7 -10.80 22.13 8.79
C SER A 7 -9.46 22.54 9.39
N VAL A 8 -9.10 23.79 9.17
CA VAL A 8 -7.88 24.40 9.72
C VAL A 8 -7.93 24.49 11.25
N TRP A 9 -9.10 24.78 11.82
CA TRP A 9 -9.29 24.85 13.27
C TRP A 9 -9.10 23.50 13.96
N VAL A 10 -9.61 22.41 13.37
CA VAL A 10 -9.37 21.05 13.88
C VAL A 10 -7.89 20.73 13.84
N ARG A 11 -7.19 21.12 12.79
CA ARG A 11 -5.73 20.93 12.68
C ARG A 11 -4.95 21.67 13.74
N PHE A 12 -5.29 22.93 13.99
CA PHE A 12 -4.67 23.70 15.07
C PHE A 12 -4.92 23.08 16.45
N ALA A 13 -6.14 22.61 16.71
CA ALA A 13 -6.45 21.90 17.95
C ALA A 13 -5.59 20.64 18.14
N LEU A 14 -5.40 19.84 17.06
CA LEU A 14 -4.53 18.65 17.09
C LEU A 14 -3.07 19.03 17.37
N TYR A 15 -2.56 20.09 16.76
CA TYR A 15 -1.22 20.58 16.99
C TYR A 15 -1.04 21.03 18.45
N ALA A 16 -1.98 21.81 18.97
CA ALA A 16 -1.97 22.25 20.36
C ALA A 16 -2.03 21.06 21.34
N THR A 17 -2.89 20.07 21.07
CA THR A 17 -3.00 18.83 21.87
C THR A 17 -1.67 18.07 21.93
N PHE A 18 -0.97 17.95 20.81
CA PHE A 18 0.33 17.27 20.77
C PHE A 18 1.39 18.03 21.55
N VAL A 19 1.52 19.34 21.35
CA VAL A 19 2.50 20.19 22.01
C VAL A 19 2.27 20.23 23.52
N VAL A 20 1.03 20.53 23.94
CA VAL A 20 0.66 20.60 25.36
C VAL A 20 0.74 19.22 26.01
N GLY A 21 0.25 18.17 25.35
CA GLY A 21 0.29 16.81 25.86
C GLY A 21 1.72 16.32 26.10
N SER A 22 2.64 16.58 25.18
CA SER A 22 4.06 16.26 25.34
C SER A 22 4.68 17.00 26.52
N ALA A 23 4.40 18.29 26.66
CA ALA A 23 4.91 19.12 27.77
C ALA A 23 4.36 18.67 29.13
N VAL A 24 3.07 18.32 29.21
CA VAL A 24 2.44 17.79 30.43
C VAL A 24 3.04 16.45 30.84
N LEU A 25 3.32 15.57 29.88
CA LEU A 25 4.00 14.29 30.16
C LEU A 25 5.40 14.52 30.73
N VAL A 26 6.19 15.42 30.14
CA VAL A 26 7.53 15.77 30.63
C VAL A 26 7.46 16.41 32.03
N LEU A 27 6.55 17.38 32.21
CA LEU A 27 6.34 18.05 33.51
C LEU A 27 6.06 17.03 34.62
N ARG A 28 5.18 16.06 34.39
CA ARG A 28 4.89 15.00 35.38
C ARG A 28 6.10 14.11 35.63
N CYS A 29 6.84 13.73 34.60
CA CYS A 29 8.02 12.87 34.74
C CYS A 29 9.11 13.53 35.60
N THR A 30 9.45 14.76 35.27
CA THR A 30 10.51 15.53 35.97
C THR A 30 10.10 15.89 37.40
N SER A 31 8.84 16.22 37.64
CA SER A 31 8.35 16.53 39.02
C SER A 31 8.35 15.28 39.91
N GLU A 32 8.00 14.10 39.42
CA GLU A 32 8.09 12.84 40.16
C GLU A 32 9.55 12.49 40.50
N TYR A 33 10.48 12.64 39.54
CA TYR A 33 11.89 12.37 39.76
C TYR A 33 12.47 13.26 40.90
N HIS A 34 12.17 14.55 40.93
CA HIS A 34 12.61 15.44 41.99
C HIS A 34 12.02 15.10 43.37
N ARG A 35 10.78 14.62 43.45
CA ARG A 35 10.19 14.16 44.72
C ARG A 35 10.94 12.99 45.35
N TYR A 36 11.47 12.06 44.54
CA TYR A 36 12.22 10.90 45.05
C TYR A 36 13.66 11.23 45.43
N GLN A 37 14.20 12.38 45.03
CA GLN A 37 15.56 12.81 45.40
C GLN A 37 15.64 13.69 46.64
N LEU A 38 14.51 14.21 47.13
CA LEU A 38 14.49 15.00 48.35
C LEU A 38 14.68 14.11 49.57
N PRO A 39 15.62 14.43 50.51
CA PRO A 39 15.77 13.68 51.76
C PRO A 39 14.46 13.65 52.55
N ALA A 40 14.19 12.50 53.23
CA ALA A 40 12.94 12.26 53.95
C ALA A 40 12.64 13.33 55.05
N GLU A 41 13.66 14.05 55.51
CA GLU A 41 13.54 15.11 56.53
C GLU A 41 12.86 16.41 56.03
N THR A 42 12.80 16.63 54.70
CA THR A 42 12.17 17.83 54.11
C THR A 42 10.70 17.63 53.76
N SER A 43 10.13 16.45 53.97
CA SER A 43 8.72 16.11 53.66
C SER A 43 7.69 16.66 54.67
N ALA A 44 8.10 17.40 55.68
CA ALA A 44 7.23 17.91 56.76
C ALA A 44 6.34 19.08 56.36
N SER A 45 6.50 19.69 55.17
CA SER A 45 5.57 20.68 54.65
C SER A 45 5.01 20.27 53.30
N ILE A 46 3.96 19.47 53.32
CA ILE A 46 3.29 18.91 52.13
C ILE A 46 2.85 20.00 51.12
N LEU A 47 2.50 21.19 51.57
CA LEU A 47 2.15 22.31 50.68
C LEU A 47 3.37 23.02 50.09
N GLY A 48 4.47 23.16 50.82
CA GLY A 48 5.70 23.80 50.34
C GLY A 48 6.48 22.92 49.36
N ALA A 49 6.50 21.59 49.57
CA ALA A 49 7.16 20.65 48.70
C ALA A 49 6.42 20.45 47.36
N ALA A 50 5.08 20.57 47.35
CA ALA A 50 4.31 20.50 46.13
C ALA A 50 4.55 21.73 45.22
N ALA A 51 4.64 22.93 45.78
CA ALA A 51 4.92 24.14 45.02
C ALA A 51 6.39 24.25 44.58
N GLY A 52 7.35 23.89 45.46
CA GLY A 52 8.79 23.93 45.15
C GLY A 52 9.22 22.88 44.12
N GLY A 53 8.58 21.71 44.09
CA GLY A 53 8.89 20.65 43.11
C GLY A 53 8.46 20.98 41.69
N VAL A 54 7.39 21.77 41.52
CA VAL A 54 6.89 22.18 40.19
C VAL A 54 7.69 23.33 39.60
N PHE A 55 8.28 24.18 40.48
CA PHE A 55 9.03 25.39 40.08
C PHE A 55 10.55 25.22 40.15
N SER A 56 11.08 23.99 40.28
CA SER A 56 12.53 23.82 40.19
C SER A 56 13.04 24.20 38.79
N GLY A 57 14.20 24.85 38.70
CA GLY A 57 14.75 25.29 37.41
C GLY A 57 14.86 24.14 36.36
N THR A 58 15.16 22.94 36.80
CA THR A 58 15.25 21.76 35.94
C THR A 58 13.89 21.32 35.38
N VAL A 59 12.82 21.35 36.18
CA VAL A 59 11.46 21.03 35.74
C VAL A 59 10.98 22.04 34.69
N LEU A 60 11.20 23.31 34.95
CA LEU A 60 10.85 24.40 34.05
C LEU A 60 11.61 24.27 32.71
N THR A 61 12.93 24.06 32.78
CA THR A 61 13.77 23.90 31.58
C THR A 61 13.35 22.72 30.75
N SER A 62 13.13 21.55 31.36
CA SER A 62 12.69 20.34 30.64
C SER A 62 11.31 20.53 29.97
N THR A 63 10.39 21.22 30.65
CA THR A 63 9.06 21.53 30.09
C THR A 63 9.14 22.51 28.93
N LEU A 64 9.97 23.57 29.04
CA LEU A 64 10.23 24.51 27.93
C LEU A 64 10.90 23.82 26.73
N CYS A 65 11.86 22.91 26.98
CA CYS A 65 12.44 22.07 25.93
C CYS A 65 11.39 21.20 25.24
N ALA A 66 10.48 20.57 26.00
CA ALA A 66 9.42 19.77 25.42
C ALA A 66 8.44 20.60 24.57
N LEU A 67 8.09 21.80 25.02
CA LEU A 67 7.28 22.75 24.23
C LEU A 67 8.01 23.15 22.94
N ALA A 68 9.29 23.49 23.00
CA ALA A 68 10.09 23.85 21.82
C ALA A 68 10.19 22.66 20.83
N LEU A 69 10.48 21.46 21.32
CA LEU A 69 10.52 20.24 20.49
C LEU A 69 9.15 19.92 19.87
N GLY A 70 8.07 20.06 20.64
CA GLY A 70 6.71 19.87 20.12
C GLY A 70 6.35 20.88 19.03
N MET A 71 6.71 22.16 19.22
CA MET A 71 6.50 23.19 18.21
C MET A 71 7.32 22.96 16.94
N THR A 72 8.60 22.57 17.07
CA THR A 72 9.43 22.23 15.91
C THR A 72 8.92 20.99 15.18
N ALA A 73 8.44 19.98 15.89
CA ALA A 73 7.81 18.80 15.29
C ALA A 73 6.57 19.21 14.47
N VAL A 74 5.70 20.03 15.03
CA VAL A 74 4.51 20.54 14.33
C VAL A 74 4.90 21.39 13.13
N ALA A 75 5.89 22.29 13.26
CA ALA A 75 6.36 23.14 12.17
C ALA A 75 6.94 22.30 11.02
N MET A 76 7.79 21.33 11.31
CA MET A 76 8.36 20.41 10.33
C MET A 76 7.29 19.55 9.64
N PHE A 77 6.33 19.06 10.41
CA PHE A 77 5.21 18.29 9.87
C PHE A 77 4.30 19.15 8.99
N HIS A 78 4.06 20.40 9.39
CA HIS A 78 3.26 21.36 8.61
C HIS A 78 3.97 21.82 7.33
N ALA A 79 5.29 22.03 7.38
CA ALA A 79 6.11 22.41 6.22
C ALA A 79 6.31 21.26 5.22
N GLY A 80 6.12 20.02 5.65
CA GLY A 80 6.22 18.84 4.78
C GLY A 80 5.18 18.89 3.67
N ARG A 81 5.65 18.80 2.41
CA ARG A 81 4.78 18.81 1.19
C ARG A 81 4.10 17.49 0.91
N GLU A 82 4.29 16.47 1.74
CA GLU A 82 3.69 15.14 1.52
C GLU A 82 2.16 15.20 1.60
N ALA A 83 1.50 14.46 0.72
CA ALA A 83 0.03 14.31 0.71
C ALA A 83 -0.52 13.83 2.07
N SER A 84 0.34 13.20 2.90
CA SER A 84 0.06 12.79 4.27
C SER A 84 -0.35 13.93 5.20
N CYS A 85 0.11 15.16 4.94
CA CYS A 85 -0.16 16.33 5.81
C CYS A 85 -1.45 17.07 5.47
N ARG A 86 -2.14 16.70 4.39
CA ARG A 86 -3.33 17.44 3.91
C ARG A 86 -4.63 17.08 4.63
N ARG A 87 -4.75 15.86 5.16
CA ARG A 87 -5.98 15.37 5.83
C ARG A 87 -5.78 15.32 7.35
N ASN A 88 -6.75 15.83 8.11
CA ASN A 88 -6.69 15.83 9.57
C ASN A 88 -6.65 14.43 10.19
N SER A 89 -7.26 13.44 9.54
CA SER A 89 -7.16 12.02 9.96
C SER A 89 -5.70 11.54 9.99
N ARG A 90 -4.88 11.92 9.02
CA ARG A 90 -3.46 11.56 9.00
C ARG A 90 -2.65 12.33 10.04
N VAL A 91 -3.02 13.59 10.32
CA VAL A 91 -2.44 14.37 11.43
C VAL A 91 -2.70 13.67 12.76
N ILE A 92 -3.93 13.21 13.00
CA ILE A 92 -4.29 12.42 14.19
C ILE A 92 -3.46 11.15 14.26
N LEU A 93 -3.33 10.42 13.16
CA LEU A 93 -2.56 9.18 13.14
C LEU A 93 -1.09 9.41 13.54
N VAL A 94 -0.44 10.43 12.98
CA VAL A 94 0.98 10.70 13.24
C VAL A 94 1.19 11.28 14.63
N LEU A 95 0.60 12.45 14.92
CA LEU A 95 0.84 13.15 16.20
C LEU A 95 0.18 12.42 17.37
N GLY A 96 -1.03 11.88 17.19
CA GLY A 96 -1.70 11.06 18.18
C GLY A 96 -0.97 9.75 18.45
N GLY A 97 -0.45 9.09 17.41
CA GLY A 97 0.39 7.89 17.52
C GLY A 97 1.70 8.14 18.25
N MET A 98 2.36 9.27 17.97
CA MET A 98 3.56 9.70 18.71
C MET A 98 3.25 9.96 20.19
N LEU A 99 2.16 10.67 20.48
CA LEU A 99 1.74 10.94 21.86
C LEU A 99 1.38 9.65 22.61
N ALA A 100 0.65 8.74 21.97
CA ALA A 100 0.32 7.43 22.53
C ALA A 100 1.59 6.61 22.82
N HIS A 101 2.57 6.62 21.91
CA HIS A 101 3.86 5.99 22.13
C HIS A 101 4.60 6.59 23.34
N LEU A 102 4.66 7.92 23.46
CA LEU A 102 5.27 8.58 24.61
C LEU A 102 4.58 8.19 25.94
N ILE A 103 3.25 8.02 25.94
CA ILE A 103 2.49 7.51 27.09
C ILE A 103 2.91 6.07 27.41
N ILE A 104 3.03 5.21 26.40
CA ILE A 104 3.47 3.81 26.58
C ILE A 104 4.91 3.75 27.11
N VAL A 105 5.83 4.55 26.58
CA VAL A 105 7.20 4.68 27.07
C VAL A 105 7.20 5.13 28.54
N ARG A 106 6.40 6.13 28.87
CA ARG A 106 6.26 6.59 30.26
C ARG A 106 5.74 5.48 31.17
N LEU A 107 4.72 4.76 30.74
CA LEU A 107 4.17 3.64 31.51
C LEU A 107 5.23 2.55 31.71
N ALA A 108 5.99 2.21 30.69
CA ALA A 108 7.08 1.24 30.78
C ALA A 108 8.14 1.69 31.80
N ILE A 109 8.54 2.97 31.80
CA ILE A 109 9.47 3.52 32.77
C ILE A 109 8.89 3.43 34.20
N VAL A 110 7.63 3.76 34.41
CA VAL A 110 6.98 3.69 35.74
C VAL A 110 6.93 2.25 36.24
N VAL A 111 6.50 1.32 35.38
CA VAL A 111 6.40 -0.10 35.73
C VAL A 111 7.77 -0.69 36.07
N THR A 112 8.78 -0.40 35.25
CA THR A 112 10.14 -0.91 35.48
C THR A 112 10.83 -0.30 36.71
N ASN A 113 10.50 0.97 37.05
CA ASN A 113 11.03 1.63 38.23
C ASN A 113 10.33 1.19 39.52
N ARG A 114 9.03 0.90 39.47
CA ARG A 114 8.27 0.39 40.67
C ARG A 114 8.47 -1.11 40.90
N GLY A 115 8.79 -1.86 39.84
CA GLY A 115 9.10 -3.27 39.95
C GLY A 115 10.51 -3.50 40.47
N SER A 116 10.78 -4.72 41.00
CA SER A 116 12.13 -5.15 41.41
C SER A 116 13.03 -5.44 40.19
N ILE A 117 12.90 -4.66 39.10
CA ILE A 117 13.66 -4.85 37.86
C ILE A 117 14.99 -4.10 37.98
N PRO A 118 16.14 -4.82 37.87
CA PRO A 118 17.45 -4.19 37.87
C PRO A 118 17.58 -3.10 36.78
N GLU A 119 18.31 -2.03 37.12
CA GLU A 119 18.43 -0.85 36.24
C GLU A 119 18.95 -1.19 34.84
N MET A 120 19.87 -2.17 34.74
CA MET A 120 20.48 -2.62 33.51
C MET A 120 19.46 -3.12 32.45
N TYR A 121 18.32 -3.70 32.90
CA TYR A 121 17.30 -4.22 32.00
C TYR A 121 16.20 -3.20 31.63
N ARG A 122 16.05 -2.10 32.40
CA ARG A 122 14.91 -1.18 32.25
C ARG A 122 14.78 -0.60 30.85
N LEU A 123 15.90 -0.20 30.23
CA LEU A 123 15.90 0.32 28.87
C LEU A 123 15.60 -0.75 27.81
N LEU A 124 15.96 -2.03 28.09
CA LEU A 124 15.68 -3.14 27.16
C LEU A 124 14.20 -3.52 27.08
N LEU A 125 13.42 -3.15 28.11
CA LEU A 125 11.99 -3.43 28.19
C LEU A 125 11.12 -2.31 27.58
N ILE A 126 11.72 -1.21 27.12
CA ILE A 126 10.98 -0.11 26.52
C ILE A 126 10.77 -0.37 25.02
N PRO A 127 9.52 -0.33 24.50
CA PRO A 127 9.22 -0.61 23.10
C PRO A 127 9.51 0.61 22.20
N PHE A 128 10.79 0.99 22.08
CA PHE A 128 11.22 2.18 21.33
C PHE A 128 10.76 2.27 19.87
N ALA A 129 10.56 1.13 19.25
CA ALA A 129 10.26 1.04 17.83
C ALA A 129 8.76 1.16 17.48
N LEU A 130 7.85 1.22 18.47
CA LEU A 130 6.41 1.07 18.25
C LEU A 130 5.84 2.10 17.25
N ALA A 131 5.91 3.41 17.55
CA ALA A 131 5.40 4.44 16.64
C ALA A 131 6.23 4.55 15.36
N PRO A 132 7.59 4.55 15.39
CA PRO A 132 8.39 4.55 14.18
C PRO A 132 8.05 3.42 13.21
N MET A 133 7.89 2.19 13.71
CA MET A 133 7.52 1.02 12.91
C MET A 133 6.11 1.17 12.33
N LEU A 134 5.13 1.54 13.16
CA LEU A 134 3.74 1.71 12.74
C LEU A 134 3.60 2.78 11.65
N HIS A 135 4.18 3.96 11.88
CA HIS A 135 4.13 5.06 10.91
C HIS A 135 4.94 4.75 9.65
N GLY A 136 6.05 4.02 9.78
CA GLY A 136 6.85 3.56 8.64
C GLY A 136 6.07 2.65 7.71
N VAL A 137 5.29 1.72 8.27
CA VAL A 137 4.45 0.79 7.50
C VAL A 137 3.22 1.48 6.90
N LEU A 138 2.51 2.33 7.67
CA LEU A 138 1.26 2.96 7.25
C LEU A 138 1.46 4.15 6.31
N LEU A 139 2.48 4.98 6.53
CA LEU A 139 2.65 6.29 5.88
C LEU A 139 4.00 6.45 5.16
N GLY A 140 4.87 5.45 5.27
CA GLY A 140 6.16 5.47 4.61
C GLY A 140 7.33 5.93 5.48
N ARG A 141 8.55 5.78 4.94
CA ARG A 141 9.80 5.93 5.70
C ARG A 141 10.03 7.32 6.27
N SER A 142 9.67 8.38 5.52
CA SER A 142 9.87 9.77 5.96
C SER A 142 9.12 10.04 7.27
N VAL A 143 7.85 9.59 7.34
CA VAL A 143 7.01 9.79 8.53
C VAL A 143 7.47 8.90 9.69
N GLY A 144 7.90 7.67 9.39
CA GLY A 144 8.49 6.78 10.39
C GLY A 144 9.78 7.35 11.00
N ALA A 145 10.69 7.87 10.16
CA ALA A 145 11.92 8.51 10.60
C ALA A 145 11.67 9.80 11.40
N PHE A 146 10.73 10.62 10.93
CA PHE A 146 10.26 11.80 11.67
C PHE A 146 9.78 11.40 13.08
N SER A 147 8.95 10.36 13.18
CA SER A 147 8.49 9.86 14.47
C SER A 147 9.66 9.37 15.34
N ALA A 148 10.61 8.61 14.77
CA ALA A 148 11.77 8.10 15.51
C ALA A 148 12.58 9.26 16.14
N VAL A 149 12.84 10.33 15.40
CA VAL A 149 13.58 11.49 15.88
C VAL A 149 12.86 12.18 17.04
N TYR A 150 11.60 12.57 16.82
CA TYR A 150 10.90 13.40 17.83
C TYR A 150 10.48 12.62 19.06
N VAL A 151 10.11 11.33 18.94
CA VAL A 151 9.80 10.49 20.11
C VAL A 151 11.06 10.26 20.95
N SER A 152 12.23 10.11 20.31
CA SER A 152 13.49 9.92 21.02
C SER A 152 13.93 11.18 21.76
N LEU A 153 13.82 12.36 21.13
CA LEU A 153 14.16 13.65 21.74
C LEU A 153 13.26 13.97 22.94
N VAL A 154 11.94 13.84 22.78
CA VAL A 154 11.00 14.11 23.88
C VAL A 154 11.09 13.04 24.95
N GLY A 155 11.23 11.77 24.58
CA GLY A 155 11.35 10.65 25.52
C GLY A 155 12.62 10.71 26.37
N ALA A 156 13.72 11.26 25.85
CA ALA A 156 14.95 11.47 26.63
C ALA A 156 14.74 12.42 27.84
N LEU A 157 13.73 13.29 27.78
CA LEU A 157 13.35 14.16 28.91
C LEU A 157 12.56 13.43 30.02
N PHE A 158 12.17 12.15 29.80
CA PHE A 158 11.43 11.35 30.79
C PHE A 158 12.34 10.66 31.82
N VAL A 159 13.62 10.56 31.53
CA VAL A 159 14.60 9.86 32.34
C VAL A 159 15.60 10.81 33.00
N PRO A 160 16.27 10.41 34.09
CA PRO A 160 17.31 11.20 34.73
C PRO A 160 18.45 11.57 33.75
N PRO A 161 19.16 12.70 33.99
CA PRO A 161 20.21 13.20 33.09
C PRO A 161 21.29 12.14 32.74
N HIS A 162 21.70 11.31 33.67
CA HIS A 162 22.70 10.25 33.45
C HIS A 162 22.19 9.12 32.53
N ASN A 163 20.87 8.93 32.42
CA ASN A 163 20.24 7.97 31.53
C ASN A 163 19.69 8.60 30.25
N ALA A 164 19.69 9.94 30.12
CA ALA A 164 19.11 10.63 28.98
C ALA A 164 19.82 10.31 27.66
N MET A 165 21.16 10.29 27.67
CA MET A 165 21.95 9.99 26.48
C MET A 165 21.82 8.50 26.05
N PRO A 166 21.96 7.51 26.95
CA PRO A 166 21.65 6.12 26.64
C PRO A 166 20.23 5.91 26.10
N PHE A 167 19.24 6.54 26.70
CA PHE A 167 17.86 6.48 26.23
C PHE A 167 17.72 7.04 24.81
N LEU A 168 18.26 8.23 24.54
CA LEU A 168 18.22 8.89 23.24
C LEU A 168 18.82 8.02 22.14
N VAL A 169 20.02 7.48 22.39
CA VAL A 169 20.75 6.64 21.44
C VAL A 169 19.97 5.35 21.16
N MET A 170 19.51 4.66 22.22
CA MET A 170 18.73 3.43 22.06
C MET A 170 17.42 3.67 21.34
N SER A 171 16.66 4.70 21.72
CA SER A 171 15.37 5.03 21.10
C SER A 171 15.52 5.39 19.63
N LEU A 172 16.51 6.25 19.30
CA LEU A 172 16.73 6.70 17.92
C LEU A 172 17.18 5.55 17.02
N ILE A 173 18.18 4.78 17.44
CA ILE A 173 18.72 3.69 16.62
C ILE A 173 17.72 2.54 16.48
N CYS A 174 17.04 2.12 17.56
CA CYS A 174 15.98 1.10 17.48
C CYS A 174 14.81 1.57 16.60
N GLY A 175 14.39 2.84 16.72
CA GLY A 175 13.36 3.44 15.87
C GLY A 175 13.76 3.47 14.40
N MET A 176 14.98 3.91 14.09
CA MET A 176 15.49 3.95 12.72
C MET A 176 15.69 2.55 12.14
N THR A 177 16.18 1.59 12.93
CA THR A 177 16.28 0.17 12.53
C THR A 177 14.93 -0.39 12.15
N ALA A 178 13.88 -0.11 12.94
CA ALA A 178 12.52 -0.51 12.64
C ALA A 178 12.03 0.07 11.31
N VAL A 179 12.24 1.38 11.08
CA VAL A 179 11.84 2.06 9.83
C VAL A 179 12.56 1.48 8.61
N MET A 180 13.85 1.16 8.74
CA MET A 180 14.63 0.56 7.65
C MET A 180 14.20 -0.88 7.37
N ALA A 181 13.99 -1.67 8.42
CA ALA A 181 13.56 -3.06 8.32
C ALA A 181 12.13 -3.22 7.77
N THR A 182 11.28 -2.19 7.90
CA THR A 182 9.89 -2.19 7.42
C THR A 182 9.69 -1.43 6.10
N ARG A 183 10.74 -1.30 5.30
CA ARG A 183 10.72 -0.51 4.04
C ARG A 183 9.67 -0.98 3.03
N GLN A 184 9.46 -2.28 2.91
CA GLN A 184 8.54 -2.92 1.96
C GLN A 184 7.91 -4.14 2.64
N VAL A 185 6.92 -3.90 3.49
CA VAL A 185 6.24 -4.98 4.20
C VAL A 185 5.03 -5.43 3.38
N CYS A 186 5.18 -6.60 2.75
CA CYS A 186 4.11 -7.28 2.03
C CYS A 186 3.61 -8.54 2.78
N LYS A 187 4.42 -9.10 3.70
CA LYS A 187 4.09 -10.32 4.45
C LYS A 187 4.24 -10.08 5.95
N ARG A 188 3.31 -10.61 6.76
CA ARG A 188 3.35 -10.46 8.24
C ARG A 188 4.66 -10.94 8.87
N VAL A 189 5.29 -11.98 8.30
CA VAL A 189 6.60 -12.48 8.75
C VAL A 189 7.71 -11.42 8.66
N GLN A 190 7.61 -10.46 7.75
CA GLN A 190 8.59 -9.38 7.63
C GLN A 190 8.56 -8.43 8.84
N LEU A 191 7.38 -8.26 9.48
CA LEU A 191 7.28 -7.51 10.74
C LEU A 191 8.04 -8.21 11.87
N LEU A 192 7.94 -9.55 11.97
CA LEU A 192 8.69 -10.32 12.96
C LEU A 192 10.19 -10.20 12.73
N ARG A 193 10.66 -10.26 11.47
CA ARG A 193 12.07 -10.03 11.14
C ARG A 193 12.52 -8.62 11.54
N ALA A 194 11.66 -7.61 11.34
CA ALA A 194 11.94 -6.25 11.80
C ALA A 194 12.04 -6.18 13.33
N GLY A 195 11.15 -6.86 14.06
CA GLY A 195 11.22 -6.98 15.52
C GLY A 195 12.52 -7.63 16.00
N LEU A 196 12.96 -8.72 15.33
CA LEU A 196 14.25 -9.36 15.62
C LEU A 196 15.42 -8.41 15.36
N SER A 197 15.39 -7.64 14.27
CA SER A 197 16.44 -6.65 13.97
C SER A 197 16.49 -5.54 15.03
N VAL A 198 15.33 -5.10 15.53
CA VAL A 198 15.24 -4.13 16.64
C VAL A 198 15.81 -4.73 17.93
N GLY A 199 15.47 -5.98 18.25
CA GLY A 199 16.03 -6.71 19.40
C GLY A 199 17.55 -6.83 19.33
N ALA A 200 18.09 -7.18 18.15
CA ALA A 200 19.52 -7.24 17.91
C ALA A 200 20.20 -5.86 18.07
N ALA A 201 19.61 -4.81 17.50
CA ALA A 201 20.11 -3.43 17.67
C ALA A 201 20.10 -3.00 19.14
N SER A 202 19.02 -3.30 19.88
CA SER A 202 18.90 -3.01 21.31
C SER A 202 19.98 -3.74 22.13
N LEU A 203 20.26 -5.01 21.83
CA LEU A 203 21.30 -5.79 22.48
C LEU A 203 22.71 -5.23 22.21
N VAL A 204 23.02 -4.95 20.93
CA VAL A 204 24.32 -4.35 20.56
C VAL A 204 24.53 -3.02 21.25
N LEU A 205 23.50 -2.18 21.35
CA LEU A 205 23.58 -0.91 22.04
C LEU A 205 23.73 -1.08 23.55
N ALA A 206 23.06 -2.06 24.16
CA ALA A 206 23.23 -2.36 25.60
C ALA A 206 24.67 -2.79 25.93
N LEU A 207 25.32 -3.56 25.05
CA LEU A 207 26.74 -3.90 25.16
C LEU A 207 27.62 -2.66 24.99
N ALA A 208 27.39 -1.88 23.93
CA ALA A 208 28.19 -0.68 23.63
C ALA A 208 28.09 0.41 24.72
N LEU A 209 26.94 0.50 25.39
CA LEU A 209 26.71 1.46 26.49
C LEU A 209 27.11 0.90 27.86
N GLY A 210 27.73 -0.28 27.91
CA GLY A 210 28.18 -0.91 29.15
C GLY A 210 27.06 -1.32 30.10
N ARG A 211 25.82 -1.50 29.60
CA ARG A 211 24.69 -1.98 30.42
C ARG A 211 24.72 -3.48 30.65
N LEU A 212 25.27 -4.20 29.70
CA LEU A 212 25.53 -5.64 29.77
C LEU A 212 27.02 -5.86 29.51
N ASP A 213 27.72 -6.56 30.40
CA ASP A 213 29.13 -6.88 30.24
C ASP A 213 29.37 -8.40 30.39
N PRO A 214 29.32 -9.17 29.29
CA PRO A 214 29.64 -10.59 29.31
C PRO A 214 31.15 -10.88 29.24
N PHE A 215 31.98 -9.87 28.92
CA PHE A 215 33.41 -10.05 28.56
C PHE A 215 34.38 -9.68 29.67
N GLY A 216 33.92 -9.47 30.91
CA GLY A 216 34.78 -9.18 32.06
C GLY A 216 35.72 -10.35 32.39
N PRO A 217 36.74 -10.13 33.25
CA PRO A 217 37.76 -11.14 33.58
C PRO A 217 37.14 -12.44 34.08
N ALA A 218 37.77 -13.57 33.72
CA ALA A 218 37.37 -14.90 34.21
C ALA A 218 37.50 -14.97 35.73
N GLY A 219 36.45 -15.42 36.40
CA GLY A 219 36.41 -15.52 37.87
C GLY A 219 35.07 -16.07 38.35
N PRO A 220 34.86 -16.16 39.70
CA PRO A 220 33.62 -16.72 40.26
C PRO A 220 32.36 -15.99 39.82
N GLU A 221 32.45 -14.72 39.44
CA GLU A 221 31.33 -13.90 38.94
C GLU A 221 31.00 -14.11 37.44
N MET A 222 31.76 -14.95 36.73
CA MET A 222 31.55 -15.17 35.29
C MET A 222 30.17 -15.78 35.01
N MET A 223 29.70 -16.71 35.83
CA MET A 223 28.39 -17.34 35.66
C MET A 223 27.26 -16.33 35.85
N ASP A 224 27.37 -15.45 36.86
CA ASP A 224 26.39 -14.41 37.13
C ASP A 224 26.32 -13.41 35.97
N ARG A 225 27.47 -13.03 35.40
CA ARG A 225 27.53 -12.15 34.21
C ARG A 225 26.88 -12.78 32.98
N LEU A 226 27.13 -14.08 32.74
CA LEU A 226 26.50 -14.82 31.64
C LEU A 226 24.99 -14.93 31.84
N GLN A 227 24.53 -15.12 33.07
CA GLN A 227 23.10 -15.12 33.39
C GLN A 227 22.45 -13.75 33.13
N VAL A 228 23.11 -12.68 33.58
CA VAL A 228 22.68 -11.29 33.36
C VAL A 228 22.59 -10.99 31.84
N PHE A 229 23.62 -11.41 31.10
CA PHE A 229 23.63 -11.27 29.64
C PHE A 229 22.51 -12.07 28.96
N GLY A 230 22.28 -13.31 29.39
CA GLY A 230 21.20 -14.16 28.85
C GLY A 230 19.82 -13.56 29.09
N ILE A 231 19.53 -13.08 30.30
CA ILE A 231 18.27 -12.40 30.65
C ILE A 231 18.12 -11.11 29.84
N GLY A 232 19.18 -10.30 29.76
CA GLY A 232 19.16 -9.03 28.97
C GLY A 232 18.93 -9.26 27.49
N SER A 233 19.59 -10.27 26.92
CA SER A 233 19.38 -10.67 25.52
C SER A 233 17.94 -11.14 25.28
N GLY A 234 17.41 -11.98 26.16
CA GLY A 234 16.03 -12.42 26.12
C GLY A 234 15.05 -11.26 26.19
N ALA A 235 15.27 -10.29 27.08
CA ALA A 235 14.46 -9.09 27.23
C ALA A 235 14.48 -8.22 25.93
N ALA A 236 15.66 -7.99 25.35
CA ALA A 236 15.82 -7.21 24.12
C ALA A 236 15.04 -7.83 22.94
N PHE A 237 15.21 -9.13 22.71
CA PHE A 237 14.50 -9.83 21.64
C PHE A 237 13.00 -9.95 21.92
N ALA A 238 12.61 -10.26 23.16
CA ALA A 238 11.19 -10.33 23.54
C ALA A 238 10.47 -8.99 23.31
N THR A 239 11.10 -7.87 23.70
CA THR A 239 10.53 -6.52 23.47
C THR A 239 10.42 -6.19 21.98
N GLY A 240 11.45 -6.53 21.18
CA GLY A 240 11.42 -6.33 19.73
C GLY A 240 10.32 -7.15 19.04
N ILE A 241 10.20 -8.44 19.39
CA ILE A 241 9.14 -9.33 18.86
C ILE A 241 7.75 -8.86 19.30
N MET A 242 7.59 -8.54 20.59
CA MET A 242 6.32 -8.04 21.12
C MET A 242 5.88 -6.75 20.43
N THR A 243 6.82 -5.83 20.17
CA THR A 243 6.55 -4.60 19.39
C THR A 243 6.06 -4.93 17.98
N ALA A 244 6.70 -5.88 17.31
CA ALA A 244 6.30 -6.31 15.96
C ALA A 244 4.91 -6.98 15.94
N LEU A 245 4.63 -7.82 16.93
CA LEU A 245 3.31 -8.46 17.08
C LEU A 245 2.22 -7.42 17.38
N LEU A 246 2.51 -6.46 18.25
CA LEU A 246 1.57 -5.37 18.56
C LEU A 246 1.28 -4.50 17.34
N VAL A 247 2.31 -4.12 16.59
CA VAL A 247 2.13 -3.38 15.33
C VAL A 247 1.31 -4.22 14.34
N GLY A 248 1.66 -5.49 14.13
CA GLY A 248 0.94 -6.38 13.21
C GLY A 248 -0.53 -6.60 13.57
N GLY A 249 -0.85 -6.67 14.87
CA GLY A 249 -2.23 -6.77 15.37
C GLY A 249 -3.02 -5.46 15.26
N LEU A 250 -2.36 -4.31 15.41
CA LEU A 250 -2.99 -2.99 15.30
C LEU A 250 -3.19 -2.52 13.85
N LEU A 251 -2.39 -3.02 12.89
CA LEU A 251 -2.47 -2.61 11.48
C LEU A 251 -3.89 -2.64 10.90
N PRO A 252 -4.68 -3.74 11.00
CA PRO A 252 -6.02 -3.78 10.42
C PRO A 252 -6.97 -2.73 11.02
N VAL A 253 -6.81 -2.43 12.32
CA VAL A 253 -7.61 -1.40 13.03
C VAL A 253 -7.29 -0.02 12.48
N PHE A 254 -6.00 0.30 12.32
CA PHE A 254 -5.58 1.59 11.77
C PHE A 254 -5.91 1.72 10.28
N GLU A 255 -5.74 0.67 9.50
CA GLU A 255 -6.14 0.65 8.09
C GLU A 255 -7.64 0.93 7.92
N GLY A 256 -8.48 0.24 8.68
CA GLY A 256 -9.93 0.45 8.64
C GLY A 256 -10.35 1.84 9.12
N THR A 257 -9.79 2.32 10.25
CA THR A 257 -10.14 3.61 10.86
C THR A 257 -9.70 4.79 9.99
N PHE A 258 -8.48 4.75 9.47
CA PHE A 258 -7.87 5.84 8.70
C PHE A 258 -7.99 5.68 7.18
N ARG A 259 -8.65 4.60 6.73
CA ARG A 259 -8.82 4.24 5.31
C ARG A 259 -7.49 4.25 4.55
N LEU A 260 -6.52 3.57 5.15
CA LEU A 260 -5.20 3.34 4.58
C LEU A 260 -5.10 1.91 4.06
N THR A 261 -4.21 1.67 3.12
CA THR A 261 -3.96 0.32 2.59
C THR A 261 -2.46 0.08 2.59
N THR A 262 -2.03 -0.94 3.31
CA THR A 262 -0.61 -1.34 3.33
C THR A 262 -0.30 -2.37 2.25
N GLY A 263 0.99 -2.68 2.05
CA GLY A 263 1.40 -3.76 1.16
C GLY A 263 0.83 -5.13 1.53
N ILE A 264 0.56 -5.37 2.83
CA ILE A 264 -0.07 -6.61 3.30
C ILE A 264 -1.51 -6.69 2.79
N SER A 265 -2.29 -5.61 2.95
CA SER A 265 -3.68 -5.55 2.49
C SER A 265 -3.78 -5.65 0.96
N TRP A 266 -2.84 -5.04 0.21
CA TRP A 266 -2.80 -5.23 -1.23
C TRP A 266 -2.54 -6.68 -1.63
N LEU A 267 -1.67 -7.39 -0.91
CA LEU A 267 -1.43 -8.80 -1.16
C LEU A 267 -2.67 -9.67 -0.83
N GLU A 268 -3.38 -9.38 0.25
CA GLU A 268 -4.63 -10.04 0.61
C GLU A 268 -5.72 -9.80 -0.45
N LEU A 269 -5.81 -8.58 -1.00
CA LEU A 269 -6.74 -8.22 -2.08
C LEU A 269 -6.34 -8.81 -3.45
N SER A 270 -5.10 -9.31 -3.61
CA SER A 270 -4.65 -9.97 -4.83
C SER A 270 -5.13 -11.42 -4.98
N ASP A 271 -5.90 -11.93 -4.02
CA ASP A 271 -6.46 -13.28 -4.09
C ASP A 271 -7.55 -13.36 -5.17
N LEU A 272 -7.27 -14.14 -6.21
CA LEU A 272 -8.19 -14.38 -7.32
C LEU A 272 -9.46 -15.17 -6.92
N ASN A 273 -9.48 -15.75 -5.70
CA ASN A 273 -10.68 -16.38 -5.13
C ASN A 273 -11.73 -15.38 -4.61
N HIS A 274 -11.46 -14.07 -4.70
CA HIS A 274 -12.44 -13.06 -4.35
C HIS A 274 -13.76 -13.27 -5.11
N LYS A 275 -14.90 -13.15 -4.42
CA LYS A 275 -16.25 -13.48 -4.96
C LYS A 275 -16.55 -12.83 -6.32
N LEU A 276 -16.17 -11.55 -6.49
CA LEU A 276 -16.37 -10.85 -7.78
C LEU A 276 -15.45 -11.37 -8.87
N LEU A 277 -14.19 -11.69 -8.57
CA LEU A 277 -13.25 -12.21 -9.56
C LEU A 277 -13.64 -13.62 -10.01
N ARG A 278 -14.08 -14.47 -9.09
CA ARG A 278 -14.65 -15.79 -9.45
C ARG A 278 -15.88 -15.67 -10.30
N ARG A 279 -16.76 -14.71 -9.98
CA ARG A 279 -17.94 -14.43 -10.80
C ARG A 279 -17.53 -13.95 -12.19
N MET A 280 -16.56 -13.06 -12.30
CA MET A 280 -16.03 -12.56 -13.58
C MET A 280 -15.39 -13.69 -14.40
N GLN A 281 -14.67 -14.61 -13.74
CA GLN A 281 -14.11 -15.79 -14.40
C GLN A 281 -15.16 -16.70 -15.04
N LEU A 282 -16.35 -16.82 -14.42
CA LEU A 282 -17.43 -17.69 -14.89
C LEU A 282 -18.37 -17.01 -15.89
N GLU A 283 -18.73 -15.73 -15.66
CA GLU A 283 -19.76 -15.01 -16.42
C GLU A 283 -19.14 -14.13 -17.54
N ALA A 284 -17.88 -13.69 -17.39
CA ALA A 284 -17.18 -12.85 -18.35
C ALA A 284 -15.71 -13.27 -18.49
N PRO A 285 -15.43 -14.49 -18.96
CA PRO A 285 -14.07 -15.06 -18.98
C PRO A 285 -13.07 -14.26 -19.83
N GLY A 286 -13.53 -13.64 -20.92
CA GLY A 286 -12.72 -12.78 -21.75
C GLY A 286 -12.25 -11.51 -20.99
N THR A 287 -13.17 -10.86 -20.27
CA THR A 287 -12.85 -9.72 -19.40
C THR A 287 -11.91 -10.12 -18.26
N PHE A 288 -12.12 -11.30 -17.65
CA PHE A 288 -11.23 -11.81 -16.62
C PHE A 288 -9.80 -11.99 -17.15
N HIS A 289 -9.64 -12.64 -18.32
CA HIS A 289 -8.33 -12.83 -18.93
C HIS A 289 -7.67 -11.49 -19.31
N HIS A 290 -8.43 -10.56 -19.90
CA HIS A 290 -8.00 -9.20 -20.17
C HIS A 290 -7.44 -8.53 -18.92
N SER A 291 -8.18 -8.55 -17.82
CA SER A 291 -7.79 -7.94 -16.56
C SER A 291 -6.48 -8.52 -16.00
N LEU A 292 -6.22 -9.84 -16.18
CA LEU A 292 -4.95 -10.47 -15.78
C LEU A 292 -3.77 -9.97 -16.62
N VAL A 293 -3.96 -9.78 -17.92
CA VAL A 293 -2.90 -9.25 -18.81
C VAL A 293 -2.62 -7.80 -18.51
N VAL A 294 -3.67 -6.97 -18.37
CA VAL A 294 -3.55 -5.55 -17.95
C VAL A 294 -2.81 -5.45 -16.61
N ALA A 295 -3.14 -6.31 -15.64
CA ALA A 295 -2.48 -6.34 -14.35
C ALA A 295 -0.98 -6.60 -14.47
N SER A 296 -0.58 -7.55 -15.33
CA SER A 296 0.83 -7.87 -15.54
C SER A 296 1.60 -6.72 -16.22
N LEU A 297 0.96 -6.04 -17.18
CA LEU A 297 1.52 -4.87 -17.84
C LEU A 297 1.68 -3.69 -16.86
N ALA A 298 0.62 -3.40 -16.11
CA ALA A 298 0.59 -2.28 -15.18
C ALA A 298 1.54 -2.48 -13.99
N GLU A 299 1.66 -3.70 -13.46
CA GLU A 299 2.61 -4.05 -12.39
C GLU A 299 4.05 -3.79 -12.82
N ALA A 300 4.47 -4.34 -13.96
CA ALA A 300 5.82 -4.16 -14.48
C ALA A 300 6.14 -2.69 -14.78
N ALA A 301 5.18 -1.94 -15.33
CA ALA A 301 5.34 -0.53 -15.61
C ALA A 301 5.48 0.31 -14.31
N ALA A 302 4.66 0.03 -13.30
CA ALA A 302 4.75 0.68 -12.01
C ALA A 302 6.09 0.42 -11.31
N GLU A 303 6.60 -0.81 -11.34
CA GLU A 303 7.92 -1.16 -10.82
C GLU A 303 9.04 -0.34 -11.49
N SER A 304 8.96 -0.11 -12.80
CA SER A 304 9.98 0.60 -13.57
C SER A 304 10.18 2.05 -13.13
N ILE A 305 9.15 2.67 -12.55
CA ILE A 305 9.19 4.07 -12.06
C ILE A 305 9.16 4.17 -10.53
N GLY A 306 9.08 3.04 -9.81
CA GLY A 306 8.99 3.01 -8.35
C GLY A 306 7.63 3.39 -7.78
N ALA A 307 6.56 3.33 -8.60
CA ALA A 307 5.17 3.45 -8.19
C ALA A 307 4.68 2.17 -7.48
N ASN A 308 3.45 2.16 -6.99
CA ASN A 308 2.91 1.02 -6.26
C ASN A 308 2.44 -0.11 -7.19
N ALA A 309 3.35 -1.04 -7.51
CA ALA A 309 3.08 -2.17 -8.40
C ALA A 309 1.95 -3.08 -7.92
N GLN A 310 1.85 -3.33 -6.62
CA GLN A 310 0.77 -4.16 -6.06
C GLN A 310 -0.60 -3.51 -6.19
N LEU A 311 -0.69 -2.19 -5.98
CA LEU A 311 -1.90 -1.42 -6.24
C LEU A 311 -2.30 -1.54 -7.70
N CYS A 312 -1.35 -1.32 -8.63
CA CYS A 312 -1.60 -1.44 -10.07
C CYS A 312 -2.16 -2.82 -10.42
N ARG A 313 -1.52 -3.87 -9.93
CA ARG A 313 -1.96 -5.25 -10.15
C ARG A 313 -3.38 -5.51 -9.66
N VAL A 314 -3.65 -5.19 -8.39
CA VAL A 314 -4.97 -5.45 -7.78
C VAL A 314 -6.06 -4.60 -8.42
N CYS A 315 -5.82 -3.29 -8.62
CA CYS A 315 -6.82 -2.43 -9.24
C CYS A 315 -7.14 -2.87 -10.67
N SER A 316 -6.14 -3.35 -11.43
CA SER A 316 -6.36 -3.91 -12.77
C SER A 316 -7.24 -5.16 -12.77
N TYR A 317 -7.22 -5.98 -11.71
CA TYR A 317 -8.15 -7.14 -11.64
C TYR A 317 -9.62 -6.72 -11.60
N PHE A 318 -9.93 -5.54 -11.05
CA PHE A 318 -11.28 -5.09 -10.81
C PHE A 318 -11.73 -3.94 -11.73
N HIS A 319 -10.83 -3.35 -12.55
CA HIS A 319 -11.14 -2.13 -13.29
C HIS A 319 -12.39 -2.26 -14.17
N ASP A 320 -12.57 -3.44 -14.74
CA ASP A 320 -13.63 -3.80 -15.68
C ASP A 320 -14.77 -4.64 -15.08
N VAL A 321 -14.86 -4.73 -13.75
CA VAL A 321 -15.86 -5.57 -13.06
C VAL A 321 -17.31 -5.24 -13.44
N GLY A 322 -17.57 -4.02 -13.92
CA GLY A 322 -18.89 -3.59 -14.37
C GLY A 322 -19.40 -4.29 -15.63
N LYS A 323 -18.51 -4.83 -16.46
CA LYS A 323 -18.86 -5.64 -17.64
C LYS A 323 -19.66 -6.92 -17.28
N LEU A 324 -19.62 -7.33 -16.00
CA LEU A 324 -20.45 -8.41 -15.46
C LEU A 324 -21.97 -8.19 -15.61
N LYS A 325 -22.42 -6.94 -15.79
CA LYS A 325 -23.85 -6.65 -15.95
C LYS A 325 -24.41 -7.07 -17.32
N LYS A 326 -23.57 -6.95 -18.35
CA LYS A 326 -23.93 -7.22 -19.75
C LYS A 326 -22.69 -7.73 -20.52
N PRO A 327 -22.14 -8.90 -20.14
CA PRO A 327 -20.87 -9.36 -20.69
C PRO A 327 -20.91 -9.58 -22.21
N GLU A 328 -22.08 -9.95 -22.77
CA GLU A 328 -22.29 -10.21 -24.20
C GLU A 328 -22.08 -9.00 -25.12
N TYR A 329 -22.15 -7.79 -24.57
CA TYR A 329 -21.89 -6.55 -25.33
C TYR A 329 -20.40 -6.23 -25.49
N PHE A 330 -19.51 -6.95 -24.79
CA PHE A 330 -18.07 -6.72 -24.86
C PHE A 330 -17.41 -7.79 -25.72
N ILE A 331 -16.68 -7.34 -26.75
CA ILE A 331 -16.14 -8.21 -27.81
C ILE A 331 -15.28 -9.36 -27.29
N GLU A 332 -14.57 -9.15 -26.17
CA GLU A 332 -13.72 -10.17 -25.56
C GLU A 332 -14.51 -11.34 -24.97
N ASN A 333 -15.82 -11.18 -24.74
CA ASN A 333 -16.71 -12.23 -24.22
C ASN A 333 -17.62 -12.82 -25.31
N GLN A 334 -17.60 -12.28 -26.53
CA GLN A 334 -18.39 -12.81 -27.63
C GLN A 334 -17.76 -14.09 -28.18
N HIS A 335 -18.59 -15.04 -28.57
CA HIS A 335 -18.14 -16.28 -29.20
C HIS A 335 -18.05 -16.11 -30.71
N ASP A 336 -17.08 -16.77 -31.34
CA ASP A 336 -16.95 -16.77 -32.80
C ASP A 336 -18.25 -17.28 -33.46
N GLY A 337 -18.81 -16.45 -34.35
CA GLY A 337 -20.06 -16.78 -35.08
C GLY A 337 -21.36 -16.39 -34.36
N ALA A 338 -21.31 -15.81 -33.18
CA ALA A 338 -22.49 -15.22 -32.51
C ALA A 338 -22.90 -13.90 -33.19
N GLU A 339 -24.21 -13.60 -33.24
CA GLU A 339 -24.71 -12.32 -33.67
C GLU A 339 -24.24 -11.23 -32.67
N ASN A 340 -23.71 -10.11 -33.20
CA ASN A 340 -23.26 -9.03 -32.36
C ASN A 340 -24.46 -8.23 -31.82
N PRO A 341 -24.70 -8.18 -30.49
CA PRO A 341 -25.84 -7.45 -29.92
C PRO A 341 -25.87 -5.95 -30.31
N HIS A 342 -24.74 -5.37 -30.65
CA HIS A 342 -24.64 -3.98 -31.11
C HIS A 342 -25.23 -3.74 -32.49
N ASP A 343 -25.45 -4.76 -33.30
CA ASP A 343 -26.05 -4.61 -34.64
C ASP A 343 -27.54 -4.33 -34.55
N LEU A 344 -28.18 -4.67 -33.42
CA LEU A 344 -29.59 -4.35 -33.14
C LEU A 344 -29.79 -2.99 -32.49
N LEU A 345 -28.70 -2.27 -32.19
CA LEU A 345 -28.74 -0.97 -31.51
C LEU A 345 -28.27 0.17 -32.38
N THR A 346 -28.79 1.37 -32.12
CA THR A 346 -28.20 2.58 -32.71
C THR A 346 -26.78 2.80 -32.15
N PRO A 347 -25.89 3.48 -32.89
CA PRO A 347 -24.52 3.75 -32.40
C PRO A 347 -24.51 4.49 -31.07
N THR A 348 -25.47 5.38 -30.81
CA THR A 348 -25.59 6.11 -29.54
C THR A 348 -25.97 5.16 -28.40
N MET A 349 -26.93 4.24 -28.62
CA MET A 349 -27.30 3.24 -27.60
C MET A 349 -26.15 2.29 -27.32
N SER A 350 -25.41 1.88 -28.34
CA SER A 350 -24.21 1.06 -28.19
C SER A 350 -23.14 1.75 -27.33
N ALA A 351 -22.88 3.04 -27.58
CA ALA A 351 -21.94 3.82 -26.77
C ALA A 351 -22.39 3.92 -25.31
N LEU A 352 -23.69 4.18 -25.07
CA LEU A 352 -24.24 4.23 -23.71
C LEU A 352 -24.09 2.90 -22.96
N VAL A 353 -24.31 1.76 -23.63
CA VAL A 353 -24.09 0.43 -23.02
C VAL A 353 -22.63 0.23 -22.63
N ILE A 354 -21.70 0.63 -23.52
CA ILE A 354 -20.26 0.54 -23.22
C ILE A 354 -19.89 1.47 -22.06
N ILE A 355 -20.31 2.73 -22.07
CA ILE A 355 -20.00 3.73 -21.02
C ILE A 355 -20.55 3.30 -19.66
N ALA A 356 -21.72 2.65 -19.64
CA ALA A 356 -22.40 2.26 -18.41
C ALA A 356 -21.58 1.30 -17.52
N HIS A 357 -20.61 0.52 -18.08
CA HIS A 357 -19.84 -0.43 -17.27
C HIS A 357 -19.03 0.25 -16.15
N VAL A 358 -18.61 1.51 -16.36
CA VAL A 358 -17.87 2.27 -15.32
C VAL A 358 -18.76 2.48 -14.09
N LYS A 359 -20.00 2.95 -14.29
CA LYS A 359 -20.96 3.14 -13.21
C LYS A 359 -21.35 1.82 -12.57
N ASP A 360 -21.66 0.81 -13.38
CA ASP A 360 -22.02 -0.53 -12.93
C ASP A 360 -20.88 -1.17 -12.12
N GLY A 361 -19.63 -0.93 -12.51
CA GLY A 361 -18.43 -1.35 -11.80
C GLY A 361 -18.29 -0.71 -10.42
N VAL A 362 -18.53 0.60 -10.33
CA VAL A 362 -18.56 1.34 -9.06
C VAL A 362 -19.65 0.78 -8.14
N ASP A 363 -20.86 0.56 -8.65
CA ASP A 363 -21.97 0.03 -7.87
C ASP A 363 -21.65 -1.38 -7.32
N LEU A 364 -21.05 -2.24 -8.13
CA LEU A 364 -20.58 -3.55 -7.70
C LEU A 364 -19.46 -3.46 -6.66
N ALA A 365 -18.49 -2.57 -6.86
CA ALA A 365 -17.38 -2.39 -5.94
C ALA A 365 -17.85 -1.88 -4.56
N VAL A 366 -18.77 -0.92 -4.54
CA VAL A 366 -19.40 -0.40 -3.30
C VAL A 366 -20.21 -1.51 -2.61
N LYS A 367 -21.02 -2.26 -3.35
CA LYS A 367 -21.82 -3.38 -2.80
C LYS A 367 -20.96 -4.45 -2.14
N HIS A 368 -19.76 -4.69 -2.66
CA HIS A 368 -18.81 -5.68 -2.15
C HIS A 368 -17.76 -5.09 -1.19
N ASN A 369 -17.93 -3.82 -0.77
CA ASN A 369 -17.03 -3.12 0.14
C ASN A 369 -15.56 -3.14 -0.32
N LEU A 370 -15.31 -3.00 -1.62
CA LEU A 370 -13.96 -2.93 -2.15
C LEU A 370 -13.24 -1.66 -1.66
N ASN A 371 -11.92 -1.72 -1.65
CA ASN A 371 -11.08 -0.61 -1.26
C ASN A 371 -11.39 0.65 -2.10
N PRO A 372 -11.48 1.86 -1.49
CA PRO A 372 -11.75 3.09 -2.21
C PRO A 372 -10.80 3.36 -3.40
N ARG A 373 -9.54 2.92 -3.31
CA ARG A 373 -8.58 3.07 -4.41
C ARG A 373 -8.92 2.21 -5.63
N ILE A 374 -9.54 1.05 -5.42
CA ILE A 374 -10.08 0.22 -6.51
C ILE A 374 -11.25 0.96 -7.18
N ILE A 375 -12.13 1.57 -6.37
CA ILE A 375 -13.26 2.35 -6.88
C ILE A 375 -12.78 3.56 -7.68
N ASP A 376 -11.75 4.28 -7.19
CA ASP A 376 -11.14 5.40 -7.91
C ASP A 376 -10.66 4.95 -9.30
N VAL A 377 -9.93 3.81 -9.38
CA VAL A 377 -9.42 3.28 -10.66
C VAL A 377 -10.55 2.85 -11.59
N ILE A 378 -11.62 2.20 -11.09
CA ILE A 378 -12.80 1.87 -11.89
C ILE A 378 -13.42 3.13 -12.53
N GLN A 379 -13.43 4.25 -11.82
CA GLN A 379 -13.94 5.52 -12.36
C GLN A 379 -12.97 6.20 -13.33
N GLU A 380 -11.67 6.09 -13.08
CA GLU A 380 -10.63 6.89 -13.73
C GLU A 380 -10.04 6.23 -14.98
N HIS A 381 -10.13 4.88 -15.14
CA HIS A 381 -9.34 4.15 -16.15
C HIS A 381 -9.67 4.54 -17.61
N HIS A 382 -10.86 5.04 -17.89
CA HIS A 382 -11.21 5.60 -19.19
C HIS A 382 -11.19 7.13 -19.24
N GLY A 383 -11.10 7.81 -18.08
CA GLY A 383 -11.18 9.27 -18.00
C GLY A 383 -12.46 9.82 -18.63
N ASP A 384 -12.33 10.84 -19.46
CA ASP A 384 -13.38 11.40 -20.31
C ASP A 384 -13.16 11.09 -21.81
N SER A 385 -12.48 9.98 -22.12
CA SER A 385 -12.13 9.59 -23.46
C SER A 385 -13.34 9.27 -24.33
N LEU A 386 -13.17 9.37 -25.65
CA LEU A 386 -14.21 9.13 -26.66
C LEU A 386 -14.32 7.64 -26.98
N VAL A 387 -15.53 7.11 -27.02
CA VAL A 387 -15.85 5.78 -27.58
C VAL A 387 -15.83 5.86 -29.10
N TYR A 388 -14.61 5.95 -29.65
CA TYR A 388 -14.32 6.37 -31.02
C TYR A 388 -15.05 5.55 -32.08
N PHE A 389 -15.12 4.22 -31.91
CA PHE A 389 -15.75 3.33 -32.89
C PHE A 389 -17.22 3.69 -33.14
N PHE A 390 -17.99 3.81 -32.07
CA PHE A 390 -19.43 4.12 -32.20
C PHE A 390 -19.68 5.57 -32.60
N TYR A 391 -18.83 6.51 -32.18
CA TYR A 391 -18.88 7.89 -32.60
C TYR A 391 -18.68 8.00 -34.14
N ARG A 392 -17.65 7.32 -34.66
CA ARG A 392 -17.40 7.26 -36.10
C ARG A 392 -18.57 6.61 -36.86
N LYS A 393 -19.10 5.48 -36.37
CA LYS A 393 -20.28 4.81 -36.96
C LYS A 393 -21.51 5.75 -36.99
N ALA A 394 -21.70 6.56 -35.95
CA ALA A 394 -22.76 7.56 -35.88
C ALA A 394 -22.56 8.72 -36.91
N GLN A 395 -21.32 9.19 -37.06
CA GLN A 395 -21.00 10.21 -38.05
C GLN A 395 -21.19 9.70 -39.49
N GLU A 396 -20.77 8.47 -39.77
CA GLU A 396 -20.98 7.84 -41.09
C GLU A 396 -22.49 7.69 -41.40
N ALA A 397 -23.29 7.25 -40.42
CA ALA A 397 -24.75 7.19 -40.56
C ALA A 397 -25.39 8.55 -40.82
N LYS A 398 -24.94 9.58 -40.08
CA LYS A 398 -25.40 10.97 -40.30
C LYS A 398 -25.06 11.46 -41.71
N LYS A 399 -23.85 11.18 -42.20
CA LYS A 399 -23.41 11.56 -43.53
C LYS A 399 -24.23 10.88 -44.62
N ALA A 400 -24.47 9.57 -44.45
CA ALA A 400 -25.30 8.79 -45.39
C ALA A 400 -26.75 9.31 -45.44
N GLU A 401 -27.32 9.72 -44.30
CA GLU A 401 -28.68 10.30 -44.26
C GLU A 401 -28.72 11.70 -44.88
N LEU A 402 -27.69 12.52 -44.66
CA LEU A 402 -27.56 13.84 -45.30
C LEU A 402 -27.54 13.72 -46.83
N GLU A 403 -26.82 12.75 -47.37
CA GLU A 403 -26.81 12.48 -48.83
C GLU A 403 -28.20 12.09 -49.37
N LYS A 404 -29.04 11.40 -48.56
CA LYS A 404 -30.44 11.09 -48.94
C LYS A 404 -31.31 12.32 -48.90
N VAL A 405 -31.14 13.21 -47.91
CA VAL A 405 -31.84 14.49 -47.82
C VAL A 405 -31.50 15.37 -49.03
N ASP A 406 -30.22 15.46 -49.41
CA ASP A 406 -29.76 16.23 -50.56
C ASP A 406 -30.31 15.68 -51.89
N LYS A 407 -30.62 14.37 -51.94
CA LYS A 407 -31.29 13.71 -53.09
C LYS A 407 -32.82 13.79 -53.04
N GLY A 408 -33.40 14.43 -52.02
CA GLY A 408 -34.85 14.53 -51.83
C GLY A 408 -35.53 13.21 -51.40
N LEU A 409 -34.75 12.22 -50.90
CA LEU A 409 -35.21 10.89 -50.49
C LEU A 409 -35.52 10.79 -48.98
N SER A 410 -35.21 11.83 -48.20
CA SER A 410 -35.45 11.89 -46.75
C SER A 410 -35.63 13.33 -46.31
N ASN A 411 -36.20 13.57 -45.13
CA ASN A 411 -36.40 14.91 -44.57
C ASN A 411 -35.22 15.34 -43.66
N ARG A 412 -34.99 16.64 -43.54
CA ARG A 412 -33.98 17.17 -42.62
C ARG A 412 -34.23 16.83 -41.14
N GLU A 413 -35.49 16.58 -40.79
CA GLU A 413 -35.92 16.21 -39.42
C GLU A 413 -35.49 14.77 -39.05
N ASP A 414 -35.23 13.94 -40.06
CA ASP A 414 -34.79 12.55 -39.87
C ASP A 414 -33.26 12.41 -39.63
N LEU A 415 -32.51 13.54 -39.70
CA LEU A 415 -31.08 13.54 -39.51
C LEU A 415 -30.71 13.15 -38.05
N PRO A 416 -29.87 12.11 -37.86
CA PRO A 416 -29.44 11.73 -36.52
C PRO A 416 -28.69 12.87 -35.82
N HIS A 417 -29.10 13.18 -34.59
CA HIS A 417 -28.39 14.15 -33.77
C HIS A 417 -27.16 13.51 -33.15
N VAL A 418 -25.98 13.84 -33.70
CA VAL A 418 -24.70 13.29 -33.24
C VAL A 418 -23.91 14.39 -32.55
N GLU A 419 -23.84 14.32 -31.21
CA GLU A 419 -22.99 15.18 -30.39
C GLU A 419 -21.88 14.32 -29.73
N GLU A 420 -20.66 14.77 -29.83
CA GLU A 420 -19.49 14.06 -29.32
C GLU A 420 -19.60 13.75 -27.81
N LYS A 421 -20.19 14.68 -27.04
CA LYS A 421 -20.38 14.50 -25.59
C LYS A 421 -21.16 13.23 -25.21
N ASN A 422 -22.06 12.75 -26.09
CA ASN A 422 -22.86 11.55 -25.85
C ASN A 422 -22.07 10.25 -26.04
N PHE A 423 -20.86 10.36 -26.59
CA PHE A 423 -19.94 9.25 -26.83
C PHE A 423 -18.69 9.33 -25.96
N ARG A 424 -18.60 10.30 -25.04
CA ARG A 424 -17.48 10.41 -24.08
C ARG A 424 -17.86 9.81 -22.75
N TYR A 425 -16.86 9.19 -22.09
CA TYR A 425 -16.98 8.79 -20.71
C TYR A 425 -17.16 10.00 -19.80
N PRO A 426 -17.84 9.85 -18.63
CA PRO A 426 -18.13 10.99 -17.75
C PRO A 426 -16.92 11.46 -16.91
N GLY A 427 -15.79 10.77 -16.97
CA GLY A 427 -14.65 11.04 -16.11
C GLY A 427 -14.83 10.48 -14.68
N PRO A 428 -13.96 10.85 -13.74
CA PRO A 428 -12.83 11.77 -13.86
C PRO A 428 -11.62 11.21 -14.61
N LYS A 429 -10.68 12.08 -15.01
CA LYS A 429 -9.39 11.69 -15.59
C LYS A 429 -8.49 11.01 -14.53
N PRO A 430 -7.53 10.17 -14.94
CA PRO A 430 -6.53 9.58 -14.03
C PRO A 430 -5.75 10.65 -13.26
N ARG A 431 -5.76 10.57 -11.92
CA ARG A 431 -5.12 11.56 -11.04
C ARG A 431 -3.79 11.10 -10.46
N THR A 432 -3.56 9.79 -10.41
CA THR A 432 -2.33 9.21 -9.89
C THR A 432 -1.54 8.53 -10.98
N ALA A 433 -0.24 8.35 -10.76
CA ALA A 433 0.61 7.63 -11.71
C ALA A 433 0.09 6.20 -11.93
N GLU A 434 -0.39 5.53 -10.87
CA GLU A 434 -0.94 4.19 -10.96
C GLU A 434 -2.22 4.13 -11.81
N SER A 435 -3.17 5.06 -11.60
CA SER A 435 -4.39 5.14 -12.43
C SER A 435 -4.05 5.41 -13.90
N GLY A 436 -3.06 6.30 -14.16
CA GLY A 436 -2.59 6.58 -15.53
C GLY A 436 -1.93 5.37 -16.18
N ILE A 437 -1.11 4.61 -15.43
CA ILE A 437 -0.48 3.38 -15.92
C ILE A 437 -1.55 2.35 -16.28
N ILE A 438 -2.58 2.15 -15.44
CA ILE A 438 -3.65 1.18 -15.69
C ILE A 438 -4.46 1.59 -16.94
N ALA A 439 -4.82 2.86 -17.08
CA ALA A 439 -5.53 3.37 -18.25
C ALA A 439 -4.76 3.18 -19.57
N LEU A 440 -3.43 3.37 -19.52
CA LEU A 440 -2.56 3.08 -20.67
C LEU A 440 -2.43 1.59 -20.93
N ALA A 441 -2.25 0.77 -19.87
CA ALA A 441 -2.12 -0.68 -19.99
C ALA A 441 -3.38 -1.33 -20.59
N ASP A 442 -4.57 -0.88 -20.18
CA ASP A 442 -5.86 -1.28 -20.74
C ASP A 442 -5.93 -0.99 -22.25
N SER A 443 -5.66 0.25 -22.64
CA SER A 443 -5.68 0.66 -24.05
C SER A 443 -4.67 -0.11 -24.91
N ILE A 444 -3.48 -0.37 -24.36
CA ILE A 444 -2.40 -1.08 -25.04
C ILE A 444 -2.70 -2.58 -25.16
N GLU A 445 -3.25 -3.21 -24.11
CA GLU A 445 -3.66 -4.61 -24.17
C GLU A 445 -4.73 -4.80 -25.25
N SER A 446 -5.79 -3.98 -25.21
CA SER A 446 -6.90 -4.04 -26.15
C SER A 446 -6.42 -3.86 -27.62
N ALA A 447 -5.52 -2.93 -27.88
CA ALA A 447 -4.94 -2.73 -29.21
C ALA A 447 -4.03 -3.87 -29.63
N SER A 448 -3.30 -4.47 -28.69
CA SER A 448 -2.35 -5.55 -28.97
C SER A 448 -3.00 -6.80 -29.56
N ARG A 449 -4.29 -7.04 -29.26
CA ARG A 449 -5.08 -8.15 -29.80
C ARG A 449 -5.28 -8.07 -31.32
N SER A 450 -5.27 -6.85 -31.88
CA SER A 450 -5.41 -6.64 -33.33
C SER A 450 -4.11 -6.81 -34.10
N LEU A 451 -2.95 -6.94 -33.42
CA LEU A 451 -1.66 -7.06 -34.08
C LEU A 451 -1.49 -8.44 -34.75
N ARG A 452 -1.57 -8.44 -36.08
CA ARG A 452 -1.17 -9.61 -36.88
C ARG A 452 0.36 -9.64 -36.99
N LYS A 453 1.03 -10.73 -36.57
CA LYS A 453 2.49 -10.94 -36.58
C LYS A 453 3.21 -9.78 -35.87
N PRO A 454 3.18 -9.74 -34.52
CA PRO A 454 3.78 -8.66 -33.74
C PRO A 454 5.30 -8.68 -33.86
N THR A 455 5.88 -7.66 -34.46
CA THR A 455 7.32 -7.40 -34.43
C THR A 455 7.66 -6.37 -33.35
N PRO A 456 8.90 -6.34 -32.82
CA PRO A 456 9.28 -5.34 -31.82
C PRO A 456 9.02 -3.88 -32.26
N ALA A 457 9.22 -3.59 -33.55
CA ALA A 457 8.95 -2.26 -34.11
C ALA A 457 7.46 -1.93 -34.16
N LYS A 458 6.58 -2.87 -34.55
CA LYS A 458 5.14 -2.69 -34.54
C LYS A 458 4.58 -2.51 -33.14
N ILE A 459 5.10 -3.27 -32.16
CA ILE A 459 4.71 -3.12 -30.75
C ILE A 459 5.04 -1.72 -30.24
N ARG A 460 6.28 -1.25 -30.48
CA ARG A 460 6.70 0.10 -30.06
C ARG A 460 5.86 1.18 -30.76
N GLY A 461 5.68 1.10 -32.07
CA GLY A 461 4.86 2.06 -32.82
C GLY A 461 3.44 2.16 -32.27
N MET A 462 2.77 1.02 -32.05
CA MET A 462 1.43 0.98 -31.46
C MET A 462 1.39 1.63 -30.06
N ILE A 463 2.37 1.36 -29.20
CA ILE A 463 2.44 1.97 -27.86
C ILE A 463 2.64 3.48 -27.97
N ASP A 464 3.53 3.94 -28.85
CA ASP A 464 3.78 5.36 -29.08
C ASP A 464 2.54 6.07 -29.58
N ASP A 465 1.83 5.51 -30.55
CA ASP A 465 0.59 6.05 -31.11
C ASP A 465 -0.51 6.18 -30.05
N ILE A 466 -0.69 5.15 -29.22
CA ILE A 466 -1.70 5.17 -28.15
C ILE A 466 -1.37 6.22 -27.10
N VAL A 467 -0.12 6.24 -26.62
CA VAL A 467 0.31 7.21 -25.60
C VAL A 467 0.18 8.63 -26.13
N GLN A 468 0.61 8.89 -27.39
CA GLN A 468 0.51 10.18 -28.01
C GLN A 468 -0.98 10.62 -28.17
N SER A 469 -1.85 9.69 -28.56
CA SER A 469 -3.29 9.95 -28.68
C SER A 469 -3.91 10.30 -27.33
N ARG A 470 -3.54 9.59 -26.24
CA ARG A 470 -4.04 9.87 -24.89
C ARG A 470 -3.53 11.20 -24.34
N ILE A 471 -2.29 11.60 -24.67
CA ILE A 471 -1.76 12.93 -24.33
C ILE A 471 -2.50 14.01 -25.13
N ALA A 472 -2.69 13.82 -26.43
CA ALA A 472 -3.37 14.80 -27.28
C ALA A 472 -4.84 15.01 -26.88
N ASP A 473 -5.53 13.97 -26.38
CA ASP A 473 -6.90 14.05 -25.82
C ASP A 473 -6.91 14.56 -24.36
N GLY A 474 -5.73 14.89 -23.78
CA GLY A 474 -5.61 15.44 -22.43
C GLY A 474 -5.93 14.45 -21.32
N GLN A 475 -5.93 13.14 -21.58
CA GLN A 475 -6.29 12.11 -20.59
C GLN A 475 -5.30 11.98 -19.43
N LEU A 476 -4.06 12.45 -19.62
CA LEU A 476 -3.01 12.41 -18.62
C LEU A 476 -2.73 13.76 -17.95
N ASP A 477 -3.54 14.80 -18.22
CA ASP A 477 -3.30 16.17 -17.71
C ASP A 477 -3.33 16.27 -16.18
N GLU A 478 -4.19 15.46 -15.53
CA GLU A 478 -4.28 15.41 -14.07
C GLU A 478 -3.35 14.35 -13.44
N CYS A 479 -2.64 13.57 -14.26
CA CYS A 479 -1.82 12.46 -13.81
C CYS A 479 -0.46 12.94 -13.27
N MET A 480 -0.11 12.51 -12.06
CA MET A 480 1.17 12.84 -11.43
C MET A 480 2.32 11.97 -11.98
N MET A 481 2.55 11.99 -13.28
CA MET A 481 3.62 11.26 -13.94
C MET A 481 4.46 12.19 -14.80
N SER A 482 5.77 12.20 -14.58
CA SER A 482 6.69 13.02 -15.40
C SER A 482 6.93 12.41 -16.78
N CYS A 483 7.36 13.22 -17.76
CA CYS A 483 7.72 12.74 -19.09
C CYS A 483 8.82 11.66 -19.04
N ARG A 484 9.75 11.74 -18.07
CA ARG A 484 10.80 10.73 -17.86
C ARG A 484 10.22 9.39 -17.41
N GLU A 485 9.27 9.41 -16.49
CA GLU A 485 8.56 8.22 -16.01
C GLU A 485 7.72 7.61 -17.12
N LEU A 486 7.00 8.43 -17.88
CA LEU A 486 6.22 7.97 -19.02
C LEU A 486 7.09 7.26 -20.08
N ALA A 487 8.30 7.74 -20.33
CA ALA A 487 9.24 7.06 -21.24
C ALA A 487 9.64 5.66 -20.71
N LYS A 488 9.87 5.51 -19.38
CA LYS A 488 10.16 4.21 -18.77
C LYS A 488 8.94 3.28 -18.80
N VAL A 489 7.74 3.81 -18.58
CA VAL A 489 6.48 3.07 -18.66
C VAL A 489 6.29 2.50 -20.07
N LYS A 490 6.51 3.29 -21.13
CA LYS A 490 6.44 2.83 -22.52
C LYS A 490 7.40 1.69 -22.81
N GLU A 491 8.67 1.80 -22.37
CA GLU A 491 9.67 0.75 -22.59
C GLU A 491 9.31 -0.53 -21.79
N SER A 492 8.78 -0.40 -20.59
CA SER A 492 8.27 -1.52 -19.78
C SER A 492 7.12 -2.25 -20.49
N PHE A 493 6.14 -1.50 -21.02
CA PHE A 493 5.04 -2.09 -21.80
C PHE A 493 5.57 -2.84 -23.03
N ALA A 494 6.49 -2.23 -23.78
CA ALA A 494 7.07 -2.85 -24.96
C ALA A 494 7.82 -4.15 -24.63
N SER A 495 8.59 -4.17 -23.54
CA SER A 495 9.30 -5.35 -23.07
C SER A 495 8.37 -6.46 -22.64
N THR A 496 7.37 -6.12 -21.83
CA THR A 496 6.39 -7.09 -21.28
C THR A 496 5.52 -7.69 -22.38
N LEU A 497 4.96 -6.86 -23.28
CA LEU A 497 4.19 -7.35 -24.43
C LEU A 497 5.01 -8.25 -25.35
N ARG A 498 6.27 -7.89 -25.63
CA ARG A 498 7.15 -8.72 -26.43
C ARG A 498 7.31 -10.12 -25.80
N SER A 499 7.52 -10.18 -24.48
CA SER A 499 7.67 -11.45 -23.76
C SER A 499 6.37 -12.29 -23.83
N MET A 500 5.21 -11.66 -23.69
CA MET A 500 3.90 -12.34 -23.75
C MET A 500 3.57 -12.84 -25.15
N LEU A 501 3.93 -12.09 -26.19
CA LEU A 501 3.58 -12.44 -27.58
C LEU A 501 4.60 -13.40 -28.21
N HIS A 502 5.85 -13.45 -27.72
CA HIS A 502 6.87 -14.41 -28.21
C HIS A 502 6.65 -15.86 -27.74
N SER A 503 5.85 -16.10 -26.71
CA SER A 503 5.54 -17.45 -26.23
C SER A 503 4.56 -18.22 -27.13
N ARG A 504 3.98 -17.59 -28.14
CA ARG A 504 3.17 -18.26 -29.17
C ARG A 504 4.07 -18.74 -30.29
N ILE A 505 4.65 -19.92 -30.13
CA ILE A 505 5.28 -20.66 -31.24
C ILE A 505 4.14 -21.21 -32.10
N ASP A 506 3.99 -20.69 -33.32
CA ASP A 506 3.15 -21.33 -34.32
C ASP A 506 3.81 -22.68 -34.66
N TYR A 507 3.25 -23.77 -34.16
CA TYR A 507 3.58 -25.08 -34.67
C TYR A 507 3.17 -25.10 -36.15
N PRO A 508 4.07 -25.46 -37.10
CA PRO A 508 3.73 -25.54 -38.49
C PRO A 508 2.58 -26.58 -38.64
N GLU A 509 1.46 -26.15 -39.20
CA GLU A 509 0.46 -27.10 -39.67
C GLU A 509 1.16 -28.02 -40.66
N GLU A 510 1.26 -29.34 -40.38
CA GLU A 510 1.63 -30.34 -41.37
C GLU A 510 0.64 -30.18 -42.52
N LYS A 511 1.10 -29.63 -43.63
CA LYS A 511 0.36 -29.65 -44.89
C LYS A 511 0.15 -31.11 -45.23
N GLY A 512 -1.03 -31.64 -44.90
CA GLY A 512 -1.47 -32.95 -45.26
C GLY A 512 -1.40 -33.10 -46.78
N THR A 513 -0.44 -33.86 -47.27
CA THR A 513 -0.48 -34.40 -48.61
C THR A 513 -1.74 -35.28 -48.72
N ALA A 514 -2.63 -34.85 -49.60
CA ALA A 514 -3.85 -35.61 -49.94
C ALA A 514 -3.51 -37.05 -50.36
N GLY A 515 -4.12 -38.00 -49.69
CA GLY A 515 -4.16 -39.41 -50.14
C GLY A 515 -3.66 -40.39 -49.09
N GLY A 516 -4.59 -41.02 -48.38
CA GLY A 516 -4.30 -42.26 -47.63
C GLY A 516 -5.00 -42.31 -46.26
N SER A 517 -6.10 -43.03 -46.20
CA SER A 517 -6.72 -43.53 -44.98
C SER A 517 -5.66 -44.08 -44.03
N ARG A 518 -5.44 -43.43 -42.89
CA ARG A 518 -4.62 -43.97 -41.80
C ARG A 518 -5.41 -43.94 -40.51
N THR A 519 -5.79 -45.13 -40.10
CA THR A 519 -6.15 -45.49 -38.73
C THR A 519 -5.30 -44.76 -37.70
N GLN A 520 -5.94 -44.05 -36.80
CA GLN A 520 -5.32 -43.44 -35.60
C GLN A 520 -4.55 -44.52 -34.83
N ARG A 521 -3.22 -44.46 -34.86
CA ARG A 521 -2.39 -45.13 -33.86
C ARG A 521 -2.36 -44.28 -32.63
N LEU A 522 -3.03 -44.77 -31.60
CA LEU A 522 -2.83 -44.29 -30.22
C LEU A 522 -1.33 -44.40 -29.88
N ILE A 523 -0.70 -43.28 -29.53
CA ILE A 523 0.65 -43.25 -28.97
C ILE A 523 0.58 -43.97 -27.62
N PRO A 524 1.35 -45.06 -27.38
CA PRO A 524 1.36 -45.70 -26.07
C PRO A 524 2.02 -44.76 -25.06
N ALA A 525 1.39 -44.64 -23.88
CA ALA A 525 1.98 -43.94 -22.75
C ALA A 525 3.37 -44.53 -22.42
N PRO A 526 4.36 -43.70 -21.98
CA PRO A 526 5.68 -44.20 -21.60
C PRO A 526 5.54 -45.22 -20.47
N ALA A 527 6.16 -46.39 -20.64
CA ALA A 527 6.18 -47.47 -19.68
C ALA A 527 6.77 -46.96 -18.35
N LEU A 528 6.01 -47.08 -17.27
CA LEU A 528 6.49 -46.90 -15.91
C LEU A 528 7.59 -47.94 -15.65
N ASP A 529 8.79 -47.47 -15.40
CA ASP A 529 9.93 -48.26 -14.93
C ASP A 529 9.56 -48.96 -13.62
N ARG A 530 9.52 -50.28 -13.63
CA ARG A 530 9.10 -51.14 -12.52
C ARG A 530 10.20 -51.44 -11.50
N ASP A 531 11.40 -50.85 -11.70
CA ASP A 531 12.59 -51.17 -10.87
C ASP A 531 13.06 -50.02 -9.94
N ALA A 532 12.18 -49.09 -9.56
CA ALA A 532 12.50 -48.12 -8.51
C ALA A 532 12.27 -48.71 -7.10
N PRO A 533 13.24 -48.67 -6.18
CA PRO A 533 13.11 -49.27 -4.86
C PRO A 533 12.03 -48.57 -4.02
N ARG A 534 11.09 -49.37 -3.52
CA ARG A 534 10.06 -48.97 -2.58
C ARG A 534 10.68 -48.59 -1.24
N VAL A 535 10.74 -47.28 -0.94
CA VAL A 535 10.98 -46.79 0.43
C VAL A 535 9.65 -46.94 1.18
N GLY A 536 9.55 -47.95 2.03
CA GLY A 536 8.43 -48.19 2.91
C GLY A 536 8.38 -47.12 4.01
N ARG A 537 7.26 -46.44 4.12
CA ARG A 537 6.78 -45.84 5.36
C ARG A 537 5.39 -46.36 5.64
N SER A 538 5.36 -47.30 6.60
CA SER A 538 4.14 -47.75 7.24
C SER A 538 3.57 -46.62 8.11
N PHE A 539 2.39 -46.13 7.73
CA PHE A 539 1.53 -45.38 8.64
C PHE A 539 0.53 -46.38 9.24
N ARG A 540 0.61 -46.64 10.51
CA ARG A 540 -0.48 -47.27 11.27
C ARG A 540 -1.40 -46.17 11.77
N PRO A 541 -2.72 -46.32 11.58
CA PRO A 541 -3.68 -45.57 12.38
C PRO A 541 -4.03 -46.44 13.60
N ASP A 542 -3.83 -45.93 14.80
CA ASP A 542 -4.65 -46.25 15.98
C ASP A 542 -4.13 -45.49 17.20
N GLU A 543 -5.11 -44.98 17.87
CA GLU A 543 -5.27 -44.61 19.28
C GLU A 543 -5.45 -43.13 19.57
N ALA A 544 -6.74 -42.90 19.81
CA ALA A 544 -7.31 -41.77 20.52
C ALA A 544 -6.93 -41.77 22.00
N ALA A 545 -6.65 -40.56 22.54
CA ALA A 545 -7.16 -40.10 23.86
C ALA A 545 -6.88 -38.60 23.97
#